data_d06d6869ea50a132903ae66f361ceddd
#
_entry.id   d06d6869ea50a132903ae66f361ceddd
#
_cell.length_a   1.000
_cell.length_b   1.000
_cell.length_c   1.000
_cell.angle_alpha   90.00
_cell.angle_beta   90.00
_cell.angle_gamma   90.00
#
_symmetry.space_group_name_H-M   'P 1'
#
loop_
_entity.id
_entity.type
_entity.pdbx_description
1 polymer ?
#
loop_
_entity_poly.entity_id
_entity_poly.type
_entity_poly.pdbx_seq_one_letter_code
_entity_poly.pdbx_strand_id
1 'polypeptide(L)'
;MSENVAAGLLGAGQIRDLAGRLGLRPTKRWGQNFVIDANTGRRIVRLADLRTDDIVLEIGPGLGSLTLALLPQVSRVVAVEVDPSLASALPGTVAAFAPACSDRLQVVLADAMSIRTLPDPQPTALVANLPYNISVPVVLSFLEAFPTLRTVLVMVQLEVAERLAAPPGSKTYGIPSLKAAWYADVRLTGSVSRSVFWPSPNVDSGLVSLTRRDPPQTPASRAEVFACADAAFAQRRKTLRAALAGWAGSAMNAEAALRAAGVDPRTRGEQLDIHAFAAIAAARAAAVSR
;
A
#
# COMPACT_ATOMS: atom_id res chain seq x y z
N MET A 1 12.91 24.52 29.04
CA MET A 1 12.93 23.03 29.10
C MET A 1 11.49 22.56 28.95
N SER A 2 11.06 22.28 27.73
CA SER A 2 9.71 21.76 27.49
C SER A 2 9.70 20.29 27.89
N GLU A 3 8.95 19.96 28.95
CA GLU A 3 8.66 18.56 29.27
C GLU A 3 8.00 17.93 28.05
N ASN A 4 8.70 16.98 27.48
CA ASN A 4 8.19 16.15 26.39
C ASN A 4 7.10 15.23 27.00
N VAL A 5 5.87 15.74 27.09
CA VAL A 5 4.73 14.94 27.54
C VAL A 5 4.56 13.83 26.51
N ALA A 6 5.03 12.64 26.86
CA ALA A 6 4.90 11.47 26.01
C ALA A 6 3.43 11.29 25.62
N ALA A 7 3.16 11.26 24.32
CA ALA A 7 1.81 11.01 23.82
C ALA A 7 1.27 9.69 24.42
N GLY A 8 0.09 9.76 25.04
CA GLY A 8 -0.61 8.59 25.56
C GLY A 8 -1.05 7.73 24.37
N LEU A 9 -0.67 6.47 24.33
CA LEU A 9 -1.16 5.53 23.32
C LEU A 9 -2.41 4.82 23.82
N LEU A 10 -3.32 4.49 22.90
CA LEU A 10 -4.55 3.77 23.24
C LEU A 10 -4.27 2.29 23.52
N GLY A 11 -4.75 1.81 24.66
CA GLY A 11 -4.82 0.39 24.98
C GLY A 11 -6.23 -0.18 24.77
N ALA A 12 -6.39 -1.47 25.04
CA ALA A 12 -7.65 -2.19 24.80
C ALA A 12 -8.86 -1.59 25.53
N GLY A 13 -8.69 -1.07 26.76
CA GLY A 13 -9.74 -0.39 27.52
C GLY A 13 -10.21 0.88 26.82
N GLN A 14 -9.26 1.79 26.52
CA GLN A 14 -9.57 3.06 25.87
C GLN A 14 -10.23 2.89 24.49
N ILE A 15 -9.79 1.89 23.70
CA ILE A 15 -10.39 1.57 22.39
C ILE A 15 -11.87 1.17 22.56
N ARG A 16 -12.18 0.28 23.52
CA ARG A 16 -13.56 -0.14 23.78
C ARG A 16 -14.42 1.01 24.31
N ASP A 17 -13.89 1.84 25.19
CA ASP A 17 -14.58 3.00 25.74
C ASP A 17 -14.89 4.04 24.66
N LEU A 18 -13.92 4.34 23.78
CA LEU A 18 -14.11 5.23 22.63
C LEU A 18 -15.17 4.66 21.68
N ALA A 19 -15.07 3.38 21.33
CA ALA A 19 -16.05 2.72 20.47
C ALA A 19 -17.45 2.74 21.09
N GLY A 20 -17.57 2.47 22.41
CA GLY A 20 -18.83 2.52 23.13
C GLY A 20 -19.45 3.92 23.12
N ARG A 21 -18.67 4.97 23.41
CA ARG A 21 -19.13 6.39 23.37
C ARG A 21 -19.62 6.82 22.00
N LEU A 22 -19.00 6.31 20.94
CA LEU A 22 -19.38 6.61 19.55
C LEU A 22 -20.51 5.69 19.05
N GLY A 23 -21.00 4.75 19.85
CA GLY A 23 -22.00 3.77 19.43
C GLY A 23 -21.51 2.88 18.27
N LEU A 24 -20.18 2.74 18.13
CA LEU A 24 -19.61 2.00 17.02
C LEU A 24 -19.89 0.51 17.17
N ARG A 25 -20.48 -0.06 16.15
CA ARG A 25 -20.54 -1.51 15.93
C ARG A 25 -19.60 -1.82 14.80
N PRO A 26 -18.37 -2.32 15.06
CA PRO A 26 -17.42 -2.63 14.01
C PRO A 26 -18.07 -3.49 12.94
N THR A 27 -18.06 -3.02 11.70
CA THR A 27 -18.73 -3.67 10.59
C THR A 27 -17.73 -4.34 9.67
N LYS A 28 -18.05 -5.55 9.21
CA LYS A 28 -17.25 -6.25 8.19
C LYS A 28 -17.20 -5.45 6.87
N ARG A 29 -18.22 -4.62 6.60
CA ARG A 29 -18.32 -3.78 5.40
C ARG A 29 -17.15 -2.80 5.28
N TRP A 30 -16.72 -2.21 6.40
CA TRP A 30 -15.64 -1.24 6.46
C TRP A 30 -14.29 -1.89 6.76
N GLY A 31 -14.23 -3.22 6.98
CA GLY A 31 -13.00 -3.92 7.35
C GLY A 31 -12.39 -3.43 8.67
N GLN A 32 -13.21 -2.91 9.59
CA GLN A 32 -12.78 -2.26 10.83
C GLN A 32 -12.17 -3.26 11.81
N ASN A 33 -10.86 -3.26 11.94
CA ASN A 33 -10.10 -3.98 12.95
C ASN A 33 -9.14 -2.97 13.61
N PHE A 34 -9.49 -2.52 14.81
CA PHE A 34 -8.72 -1.51 15.54
C PHE A 34 -7.54 -2.16 16.26
N VAL A 35 -6.36 -1.55 16.15
CA VAL A 35 -5.17 -1.99 16.88
C VAL A 35 -5.33 -1.60 18.35
N ILE A 36 -5.33 -2.60 19.24
CA ILE A 36 -5.49 -2.44 20.69
C ILE A 36 -4.18 -2.59 21.47
N ASP A 37 -3.07 -2.88 20.79
CA ASP A 37 -1.74 -3.02 21.38
C ASP A 37 -0.85 -1.84 21.01
N ALA A 38 -0.50 -1.03 22.00
CA ALA A 38 0.35 0.13 21.86
C ALA A 38 1.76 -0.20 21.33
N ASN A 39 2.29 -1.38 21.65
CA ASN A 39 3.61 -1.80 21.18
C ASN A 39 3.62 -2.08 19.67
N THR A 40 2.50 -2.57 19.14
CA THR A 40 2.33 -2.73 17.69
C THR A 40 2.39 -1.36 16.99
N GLY A 41 1.72 -0.33 17.49
CA GLY A 41 1.83 1.04 16.95
C GLY A 41 3.27 1.55 16.94
N ARG A 42 3.99 1.43 18.08
CA ARG A 42 5.41 1.82 18.17
C ARG A 42 6.30 1.02 17.21
N ARG A 43 6.02 -0.28 17.04
CA ARG A 43 6.77 -1.13 16.10
C ARG A 43 6.56 -0.69 14.65
N ILE A 44 5.33 -0.38 14.25
CA ILE A 44 5.00 0.12 12.91
C ILE A 44 5.78 1.41 12.63
N VAL A 45 5.72 2.38 13.54
CA VAL A 45 6.41 3.65 13.39
C VAL A 45 7.92 3.48 13.23
N ARG A 46 8.56 2.61 14.05
CA ARG A 46 10.00 2.31 13.92
C ARG A 46 10.37 1.70 12.57
N LEU A 47 9.49 0.85 12.01
CA LEU A 47 9.74 0.17 10.74
C LEU A 47 9.45 1.05 9.52
N ALA A 48 8.76 2.17 9.71
CA ALA A 48 8.35 3.06 8.62
C ALA A 48 9.47 3.97 8.10
N ASP A 49 10.63 4.01 8.78
CA ASP A 49 11.80 4.83 8.41
C ASP A 49 11.42 6.31 8.17
N LEU A 50 10.71 6.88 9.15
CA LEU A 50 10.18 8.24 9.09
C LEU A 50 11.24 9.26 9.49
N ARG A 51 11.15 10.44 8.89
CA ARG A 51 11.91 11.64 9.22
C ARG A 51 11.05 12.61 10.01
N THR A 52 11.67 13.47 10.80
CA THR A 52 10.94 14.46 11.62
C THR A 52 10.21 15.50 10.79
N ASP A 53 10.66 15.75 9.56
CA ASP A 53 10.05 16.66 8.58
C ASP A 53 9.02 15.96 7.66
N ASP A 54 8.82 14.65 7.78
CA ASP A 54 7.84 13.93 6.97
C ASP A 54 6.42 14.42 7.23
N ILE A 55 5.64 14.42 6.15
CA ILE A 55 4.20 14.54 6.16
C ILE A 55 3.66 13.14 5.89
N VAL A 56 3.10 12.54 6.92
CA VAL A 56 2.60 11.17 6.84
C VAL A 56 1.13 11.16 6.44
N LEU A 57 0.84 10.41 5.39
CA LEU A 57 -0.53 10.04 5.03
C LEU A 57 -0.91 8.76 5.76
N GLU A 58 -1.96 8.82 6.57
CA GLU A 58 -2.57 7.66 7.21
C GLU A 58 -3.93 7.39 6.58
N ILE A 59 -4.17 6.16 6.13
CA ILE A 59 -5.45 5.74 5.54
C ILE A 59 -6.17 4.84 6.52
N GLY A 60 -7.39 5.22 6.90
CA GLY A 60 -8.20 4.52 7.88
C GLY A 60 -7.63 4.63 9.30
N PRO A 61 -7.48 5.85 9.86
CA PRO A 61 -6.97 6.06 11.23
C PRO A 61 -7.85 5.40 12.29
N GLY A 62 -9.12 5.19 12.00
CA GLY A 62 -10.08 4.60 12.91
C GLY A 62 -10.19 5.42 14.21
N LEU A 63 -9.94 4.75 15.35
CA LEU A 63 -9.96 5.41 16.66
C LEU A 63 -8.66 6.15 17.02
N GLY A 64 -7.64 6.14 16.13
CA GLY A 64 -6.41 6.93 16.29
C GLY A 64 -5.23 6.18 16.91
N SER A 65 -5.27 4.85 17.04
CA SER A 65 -4.16 4.10 17.65
C SER A 65 -2.82 4.33 16.95
N LEU A 66 -2.79 4.30 15.62
CA LEU A 66 -1.59 4.53 14.84
C LEU A 66 -1.29 6.02 14.70
N THR A 67 -2.32 6.86 14.53
CA THR A 67 -2.21 8.33 14.51
C THR A 67 -1.45 8.87 15.71
N LEU A 68 -1.81 8.42 16.92
CA LEU A 68 -1.15 8.83 18.17
C LEU A 68 0.32 8.38 18.26
N ALA A 69 0.67 7.28 17.62
CA ALA A 69 2.06 6.83 17.55
C ALA A 69 2.88 7.62 16.51
N LEU A 70 2.25 8.08 15.43
CA LEU A 70 2.88 8.84 14.34
C LEU A 70 3.13 10.31 14.71
N LEU A 71 2.13 10.99 15.27
CA LEU A 71 2.15 12.43 15.51
C LEU A 71 3.40 12.97 16.23
N PRO A 72 3.95 12.30 17.26
CA PRO A 72 5.16 12.78 17.93
C PRO A 72 6.44 12.69 17.09
N GLN A 73 6.43 11.89 16.02
CA GLN A 73 7.62 11.52 15.24
C GLN A 73 7.79 12.35 13.97
N VAL A 74 6.72 13.05 13.52
CA VAL A 74 6.66 13.66 12.19
C VAL A 74 6.14 15.09 12.26
N SER A 75 6.30 15.86 11.19
CA SER A 75 5.83 17.24 11.12
C SER A 75 4.31 17.33 11.04
N ARG A 76 3.66 16.38 10.35
CA ARG A 76 2.21 16.36 10.15
C ARG A 76 1.70 14.95 9.86
N VAL A 77 0.46 14.68 10.27
CA VAL A 77 -0.31 13.51 9.85
C VAL A 77 -1.56 13.99 9.11
N VAL A 78 -1.72 13.56 7.86
CA VAL A 78 -2.94 13.71 7.06
C VAL A 78 -3.70 12.40 7.13
N ALA A 79 -4.78 12.36 7.87
CA ALA A 79 -5.57 11.16 8.14
C ALA A 79 -6.80 11.13 7.22
N VAL A 80 -6.89 10.15 6.33
CA VAL A 80 -8.02 9.95 5.42
C VAL A 80 -8.94 8.89 6.00
N GLU A 81 -10.18 9.27 6.31
CA GLU A 81 -11.19 8.39 6.90
C GLU A 81 -12.50 8.46 6.11
N VAL A 82 -13.10 7.30 5.87
CA VAL A 82 -14.36 7.21 5.12
C VAL A 82 -15.58 7.24 6.02
N ASP A 83 -15.43 6.86 7.28
CA ASP A 83 -16.51 6.87 8.28
C ASP A 83 -16.61 8.27 8.92
N PRO A 84 -17.73 9.01 8.71
CA PRO A 84 -17.91 10.36 9.25
C PRO A 84 -17.82 10.41 10.77
N SER A 85 -18.26 9.36 11.47
CA SER A 85 -18.24 9.31 12.93
C SER A 85 -16.81 9.22 13.45
N LEU A 86 -15.98 8.39 12.83
CA LEU A 86 -14.56 8.25 13.16
C LEU A 86 -13.77 9.51 12.78
N ALA A 87 -14.00 10.04 11.58
CA ALA A 87 -13.35 11.28 11.13
C ALA A 87 -13.63 12.46 12.06
N SER A 88 -14.88 12.59 12.51
CA SER A 88 -15.29 13.65 13.45
C SER A 88 -14.70 13.45 14.86
N ALA A 89 -14.54 12.22 15.32
CA ALA A 89 -14.06 11.91 16.67
C ALA A 89 -12.52 11.99 16.81
N LEU A 90 -11.78 11.77 15.73
CA LEU A 90 -10.31 11.68 15.76
C LEU A 90 -9.61 12.91 16.33
N PRO A 91 -10.00 14.17 16.00
CA PRO A 91 -9.40 15.36 16.63
C PRO A 91 -9.55 15.39 18.14
N GLY A 92 -10.73 14.98 18.66
CA GLY A 92 -10.98 14.87 20.09
C GLY A 92 -10.13 13.81 20.77
N THR A 93 -9.91 12.66 20.09
CA THR A 93 -8.99 11.62 20.58
C THR A 93 -7.57 12.17 20.67
N VAL A 94 -7.08 12.87 19.63
CA VAL A 94 -5.73 13.45 19.65
C VAL A 94 -5.58 14.55 20.71
N ALA A 95 -6.58 15.41 20.86
CA ALA A 95 -6.57 16.44 21.91
C ALA A 95 -6.50 15.85 23.33
N ALA A 96 -7.12 14.69 23.55
CA ALA A 96 -7.12 14.02 24.86
C ALA A 96 -5.81 13.26 25.14
N PHE A 97 -5.17 12.64 24.13
CA PHE A 97 -4.04 11.74 24.32
C PHE A 97 -2.69 12.30 23.85
N ALA A 98 -2.68 13.29 22.96
CA ALA A 98 -1.48 13.95 22.44
C ALA A 98 -1.72 15.46 22.23
N PRO A 99 -2.14 16.22 23.25
CA PRO A 99 -2.54 17.63 23.10
C PRO A 99 -1.44 18.49 22.46
N ALA A 100 -0.17 18.22 22.76
CA ALA A 100 0.98 18.96 22.21
C ALA A 100 1.19 18.74 20.68
N CYS A 101 0.47 17.81 20.07
CA CYS A 101 0.57 17.48 18.65
C CYS A 101 -0.74 17.73 17.90
N SER A 102 -1.76 18.31 18.53
CA SER A 102 -3.10 18.46 17.94
C SER A 102 -3.11 19.31 16.67
N ASP A 103 -2.23 20.28 16.58
CA ASP A 103 -2.03 21.19 15.44
C ASP A 103 -1.39 20.48 14.22
N ARG A 104 -0.80 19.32 14.44
CA ARG A 104 -0.16 18.51 13.39
C ARG A 104 -1.12 17.54 12.71
N LEU A 105 -2.34 17.36 13.21
CA LEU A 105 -3.35 16.48 12.62
C LEU A 105 -4.21 17.25 11.62
N GLN A 106 -4.34 16.69 10.43
CA GLN A 106 -5.34 17.07 9.44
C GLN A 106 -6.21 15.87 9.08
N VAL A 107 -7.53 16.00 9.26
CA VAL A 107 -8.48 14.90 8.90
C VAL A 107 -9.17 15.26 7.59
N VAL A 108 -9.20 14.27 6.69
CA VAL A 108 -9.87 14.34 5.39
C VAL A 108 -10.95 13.26 5.36
N LEU A 109 -12.21 13.67 5.38
CA LEU A 109 -13.35 12.76 5.21
C LEU A 109 -13.50 12.42 3.72
N ALA A 110 -13.01 11.25 3.31
CA ALA A 110 -13.08 10.80 1.93
C ALA A 110 -12.87 9.29 1.81
N ASP A 111 -13.34 8.72 0.69
CA ASP A 111 -12.98 7.37 0.27
C ASP A 111 -11.58 7.38 -0.35
N ALA A 112 -10.64 6.64 0.25
CA ALA A 112 -9.26 6.52 -0.22
C ALA A 112 -9.17 6.05 -1.69
N MET A 113 -10.11 5.23 -2.16
CA MET A 113 -10.16 4.77 -3.54
C MET A 113 -10.44 5.89 -4.55
N SER A 114 -11.06 6.98 -4.12
CA SER A 114 -11.42 8.13 -4.97
C SER A 114 -10.39 9.26 -4.93
N ILE A 115 -9.49 9.29 -3.93
CA ILE A 115 -8.49 10.35 -3.78
C ILE A 115 -7.44 10.27 -4.88
N ARG A 116 -7.20 11.41 -5.53
CA ARG A 116 -6.12 11.63 -6.51
C ARG A 116 -5.26 12.83 -6.18
N THR A 117 -5.76 13.71 -5.32
CA THR A 117 -5.08 14.91 -4.84
C THR A 117 -5.36 15.12 -3.36
N LEU A 118 -4.43 15.73 -2.66
CA LEU A 118 -4.57 16.17 -1.27
C LEU A 118 -4.16 17.64 -1.18
N PRO A 119 -4.65 18.38 -0.17
CA PRO A 119 -4.15 19.74 0.11
C PRO A 119 -2.64 19.74 0.37
N ASP A 120 -1.98 20.81 -0.05
CA ASP A 120 -0.57 21.04 0.28
C ASP A 120 -0.36 21.27 1.79
N PRO A 121 0.81 20.86 2.29
CA PRO A 121 1.94 20.23 1.62
C PRO A 121 1.71 18.74 1.31
N GLN A 122 2.26 18.25 0.19
CA GLN A 122 2.07 16.87 -0.27
C GLN A 122 2.69 15.84 0.67
N PRO A 123 2.10 14.64 0.83
CA PRO A 123 2.65 13.60 1.69
C PRO A 123 3.97 13.05 1.18
N THR A 124 4.92 12.80 2.09
CA THR A 124 6.24 12.22 1.82
C THR A 124 6.35 10.77 2.25
N ALA A 125 5.46 10.32 3.14
CA ALA A 125 5.36 8.94 3.60
C ALA A 125 3.89 8.52 3.71
N LEU A 126 3.62 7.22 3.53
CA LEU A 126 2.32 6.60 3.80
C LEU A 126 2.49 5.51 4.85
N VAL A 127 1.75 5.60 5.95
CA VAL A 127 1.75 4.56 6.99
C VAL A 127 0.30 4.25 7.35
N ALA A 128 -0.12 2.99 7.19
CA ALA A 128 -1.52 2.64 7.38
C ALA A 128 -1.75 1.19 7.82
N ASN A 129 -2.79 0.99 8.64
CA ASN A 129 -3.44 -0.30 8.83
C ASN A 129 -4.61 -0.38 7.85
N LEU A 130 -4.38 -0.95 6.66
CA LEU A 130 -5.36 -0.92 5.57
C LEU A 130 -6.49 -1.93 5.74
N PRO A 131 -7.74 -1.55 5.40
CA PRO A 131 -8.81 -2.52 5.23
C PRO A 131 -8.42 -3.58 4.21
N TYR A 132 -8.63 -4.85 4.56
CA TYR A 132 -8.08 -5.98 3.80
C TYR A 132 -8.59 -6.07 2.35
N ASN A 133 -9.84 -5.69 2.12
CA ASN A 133 -10.51 -5.78 0.82
C ASN A 133 -10.03 -4.76 -0.22
N ILE A 134 -9.41 -3.65 0.21
CA ILE A 134 -8.97 -2.56 -0.69
C ILE A 134 -7.47 -2.30 -0.64
N SER A 135 -6.70 -3.07 0.14
CA SER A 135 -5.30 -2.79 0.44
C SER A 135 -4.42 -2.68 -0.80
N VAL A 136 -4.47 -3.64 -1.73
CA VAL A 136 -3.64 -3.62 -2.95
C VAL A 136 -4.02 -2.46 -3.88
N PRO A 137 -5.31 -2.26 -4.25
CA PRO A 137 -5.72 -1.12 -5.05
C PRO A 137 -5.33 0.23 -4.44
N VAL A 138 -5.50 0.40 -3.12
CA VAL A 138 -5.12 1.63 -2.42
C VAL A 138 -3.62 1.88 -2.55
N VAL A 139 -2.76 0.91 -2.21
CA VAL A 139 -1.30 1.07 -2.29
C VAL A 139 -0.87 1.47 -3.69
N LEU A 140 -1.34 0.77 -4.73
CA LEU A 140 -0.98 1.07 -6.11
C LEU A 140 -1.49 2.43 -6.57
N SER A 141 -2.73 2.80 -6.21
CA SER A 141 -3.32 4.10 -6.55
C SER A 141 -2.56 5.26 -5.91
N PHE A 142 -2.14 5.12 -4.64
CA PHE A 142 -1.40 6.19 -3.96
C PHE A 142 0.05 6.30 -4.44
N LEU A 143 0.71 5.20 -4.76
CA LEU A 143 2.03 5.23 -5.40
C LEU A 143 1.99 5.94 -6.76
N GLU A 144 0.89 5.82 -7.49
CA GLU A 144 0.66 6.50 -8.76
C GLU A 144 0.34 7.99 -8.56
N ALA A 145 -0.61 8.31 -7.67
CA ALA A 145 -1.14 9.65 -7.50
C ALA A 145 -0.17 10.60 -6.77
N PHE A 146 0.67 10.06 -5.87
CA PHE A 146 1.57 10.85 -5.03
C PHE A 146 3.05 10.48 -5.27
N PRO A 147 3.68 11.05 -6.28
CA PRO A 147 5.10 10.79 -6.59
C PRO A 147 6.05 11.26 -5.47
N THR A 148 5.60 12.12 -4.58
CA THR A 148 6.33 12.60 -3.40
C THR A 148 6.49 11.55 -2.30
N LEU A 149 5.70 10.48 -2.30
CA LEU A 149 5.83 9.37 -1.35
C LEU A 149 7.19 8.68 -1.53
N ARG A 150 8.09 8.90 -0.58
CA ARG A 150 9.42 8.28 -0.51
C ARG A 150 9.33 6.86 0.04
N THR A 151 8.54 6.68 1.09
CA THR A 151 8.37 5.42 1.80
C THR A 151 6.90 5.13 2.07
N VAL A 152 6.55 3.86 2.01
CA VAL A 152 5.21 3.36 2.34
C VAL A 152 5.38 2.17 3.27
N LEU A 153 4.72 2.17 4.42
CA LEU A 153 4.60 1.02 5.30
C LEU A 153 3.13 0.71 5.54
N VAL A 154 2.68 -0.44 5.09
CA VAL A 154 1.29 -0.86 5.26
C VAL A 154 1.18 -2.18 5.99
N MET A 155 0.16 -2.26 6.84
CA MET A 155 -0.26 -3.50 7.47
C MET A 155 -1.48 -4.03 6.71
N VAL A 156 -1.38 -5.24 6.19
CA VAL A 156 -2.39 -5.91 5.37
C VAL A 156 -2.50 -7.39 5.79
N GLN A 157 -3.44 -8.16 5.24
CA GLN A 157 -3.46 -9.62 5.48
C GLN A 157 -2.10 -10.25 5.12
N LEU A 158 -1.66 -11.23 5.91
CA LEU A 158 -0.34 -11.85 5.72
C LEU A 158 -0.16 -12.41 4.30
N GLU A 159 -1.17 -13.10 3.76
CA GLU A 159 -1.14 -13.59 2.36
C GLU A 159 -0.97 -12.47 1.33
N VAL A 160 -1.62 -11.32 1.55
CA VAL A 160 -1.49 -10.14 0.68
C VAL A 160 -0.10 -9.54 0.79
N ALA A 161 0.45 -9.46 2.01
CA ALA A 161 1.79 -8.99 2.27
C ALA A 161 2.85 -9.86 1.56
N GLU A 162 2.73 -11.18 1.71
CA GLU A 162 3.60 -12.16 1.03
C GLU A 162 3.50 -12.03 -0.50
N ARG A 163 2.30 -11.80 -1.02
CA ARG A 163 2.08 -11.62 -2.46
C ARG A 163 2.69 -10.31 -2.98
N LEU A 164 2.53 -9.20 -2.26
CA LEU A 164 3.13 -7.93 -2.65
C LEU A 164 4.66 -8.00 -2.69
N ALA A 165 5.27 -8.67 -1.71
CA ALA A 165 6.72 -8.77 -1.57
C ALA A 165 7.33 -9.99 -2.31
N ALA A 166 6.52 -10.75 -3.04
CA ALA A 166 6.96 -11.97 -3.71
C ALA A 166 7.95 -11.67 -4.85
N PRO A 167 9.11 -12.35 -4.91
CA PRO A 167 10.03 -12.22 -6.04
C PRO A 167 9.56 -13.02 -7.26
N PRO A 168 10.02 -12.68 -8.48
CA PRO A 168 9.79 -13.46 -9.68
C PRO A 168 10.15 -14.94 -9.49
N GLY A 169 9.36 -15.85 -10.07
CA GLY A 169 9.55 -17.30 -9.97
C GLY A 169 8.99 -17.93 -8.70
N SER A 170 8.58 -17.16 -7.70
CA SER A 170 7.96 -17.72 -6.51
C SER A 170 6.47 -18.06 -6.73
N LYS A 171 5.94 -18.96 -5.89
CA LYS A 171 4.54 -19.44 -5.99
C LYS A 171 3.53 -18.31 -5.83
N THR A 172 3.81 -17.35 -4.97
CA THR A 172 2.93 -16.23 -4.61
C THR A 172 3.08 -15.03 -5.53
N TYR A 173 4.12 -14.99 -6.37
CA TYR A 173 4.35 -13.89 -7.32
C TYR A 173 3.18 -13.71 -8.29
N GLY A 174 2.78 -12.47 -8.52
CA GLY A 174 1.64 -12.14 -9.37
C GLY A 174 1.55 -10.65 -9.73
N ILE A 175 0.42 -10.26 -10.30
CA ILE A 175 0.15 -8.88 -10.72
C ILE A 175 0.40 -7.86 -9.60
N PRO A 176 -0.03 -8.07 -8.34
CA PRO A 176 0.28 -7.13 -7.27
C PRO A 176 1.77 -6.91 -7.05
N SER A 177 2.57 -7.98 -7.04
CA SER A 177 4.03 -7.91 -6.90
C SER A 177 4.66 -7.11 -8.03
N LEU A 178 4.27 -7.43 -9.26
CA LEU A 178 4.82 -6.82 -10.46
C LEU A 178 4.45 -5.34 -10.57
N LYS A 179 3.17 -4.98 -10.36
CA LYS A 179 2.73 -3.59 -10.41
C LYS A 179 3.33 -2.74 -9.30
N ALA A 180 3.51 -3.28 -8.09
CA ALA A 180 4.20 -2.59 -7.01
C ALA A 180 5.68 -2.37 -7.33
N ALA A 181 6.34 -3.35 -7.97
CA ALA A 181 7.72 -3.25 -8.41
C ALA A 181 7.99 -2.20 -9.51
N TRP A 182 6.96 -1.69 -10.18
CA TRP A 182 7.07 -0.52 -11.06
C TRP A 182 7.46 0.74 -10.30
N TYR A 183 6.95 0.89 -9.08
CA TYR A 183 7.07 2.11 -8.28
C TYR A 183 8.12 2.03 -7.18
N ALA A 184 8.38 0.83 -6.65
CA ALA A 184 9.12 0.68 -5.40
C ALA A 184 9.81 -0.68 -5.27
N ASP A 185 10.83 -0.72 -4.42
CA ASP A 185 11.35 -1.95 -3.84
C ASP A 185 10.45 -2.39 -2.70
N VAL A 186 9.94 -3.62 -2.75
CA VAL A 186 8.94 -4.14 -1.82
C VAL A 186 9.52 -5.22 -0.94
N ARG A 187 9.30 -5.12 0.38
CA ARG A 187 9.80 -6.09 1.37
C ARG A 187 8.74 -6.42 2.41
N LEU A 188 8.63 -7.69 2.76
CA LEU A 188 7.92 -8.13 3.96
C LEU A 188 8.82 -7.89 5.16
N THR A 189 8.41 -7.00 6.09
CA THR A 189 9.23 -6.57 7.24
C THR A 189 8.82 -7.22 8.56
N GLY A 190 7.76 -8.02 8.55
CA GLY A 190 7.33 -8.80 9.70
C GLY A 190 5.86 -9.19 9.66
N SER A 191 5.47 -10.00 10.64
CA SER A 191 4.07 -10.40 10.89
C SER A 191 3.52 -9.76 12.15
N VAL A 192 2.20 -9.64 12.22
CA VAL A 192 1.45 -9.11 13.36
C VAL A 192 0.29 -10.07 13.66
N SER A 193 0.26 -10.58 14.90
CA SER A 193 -0.79 -11.50 15.34
C SER A 193 -2.16 -10.84 15.33
N ARG A 194 -3.16 -11.59 14.92
CA ARG A 194 -4.58 -11.18 15.00
C ARG A 194 -5.05 -10.81 16.39
N SER A 195 -4.36 -11.27 17.44
CA SER A 195 -4.70 -10.98 18.85
C SER A 195 -4.54 -9.51 19.25
N VAL A 196 -3.78 -8.71 18.46
CA VAL A 196 -3.58 -7.28 18.74
C VAL A 196 -4.70 -6.39 18.19
N PHE A 197 -5.76 -6.99 17.64
CA PHE A 197 -6.89 -6.28 17.06
C PHE A 197 -8.20 -6.50 17.80
N TRP A 198 -9.07 -5.51 17.74
CA TRP A 198 -10.47 -5.61 18.16
C TRP A 198 -11.39 -4.98 17.12
N PRO A 199 -12.39 -5.73 16.61
CA PRO A 199 -12.53 -7.18 16.71
C PRO A 199 -11.31 -7.92 16.12
N SER A 200 -11.03 -9.14 16.62
CA SER A 200 -9.94 -9.94 16.07
C SER A 200 -10.29 -10.43 14.66
N PRO A 201 -9.44 -10.20 13.64
CA PRO A 201 -9.64 -10.74 12.30
C PRO A 201 -9.42 -12.27 12.29
N ASN A 202 -9.81 -12.91 11.17
CA ASN A 202 -9.67 -14.37 11.02
C ASN A 202 -8.23 -14.81 10.71
N VAL A 203 -7.38 -13.91 10.23
CA VAL A 203 -6.00 -14.17 9.77
C VAL A 203 -5.03 -13.17 10.38
N ASP A 204 -3.78 -13.56 10.46
CA ASP A 204 -2.69 -12.66 10.87
C ASP A 204 -2.42 -11.60 9.77
N SER A 205 -1.77 -10.53 10.16
CA SER A 205 -1.35 -9.44 9.28
C SER A 205 0.15 -9.52 8.96
N GLY A 206 0.52 -8.92 7.85
CA GLY A 206 1.91 -8.70 7.46
C GLY A 206 2.19 -7.20 7.32
N LEU A 207 3.40 -6.80 7.68
CA LEU A 207 3.92 -5.45 7.44
C LEU A 207 4.74 -5.46 6.17
N VAL A 208 4.36 -4.60 5.22
CA VAL A 208 5.06 -4.45 3.94
C VAL A 208 5.63 -3.05 3.84
N SER A 209 6.93 -2.97 3.64
CA SER A 209 7.60 -1.71 3.31
C SER A 209 7.81 -1.60 1.80
N LEU A 210 7.58 -0.41 1.27
CA LEU A 210 7.84 -0.08 -0.11
C LEU A 210 8.69 1.19 -0.13
N THR A 211 9.92 1.08 -0.62
CA THR A 211 10.82 2.22 -0.83
C THR A 211 10.74 2.63 -2.29
N ARG A 212 10.31 3.87 -2.54
CA ARG A 212 10.16 4.36 -3.92
C ARG A 212 11.47 4.29 -4.67
N ARG A 213 11.38 3.92 -5.93
CA ARG A 213 12.46 3.97 -6.91
C ARG A 213 11.95 4.51 -8.24
N ASP A 214 12.86 4.86 -9.11
CA ASP A 214 12.50 5.21 -10.48
C ASP A 214 11.93 4.00 -11.23
N PRO A 215 10.92 4.21 -12.09
CA PRO A 215 10.39 3.13 -12.92
C PRO A 215 11.44 2.63 -13.93
N PRO A 216 11.24 1.44 -14.49
CA PRO A 216 12.10 0.94 -15.56
C PRO A 216 12.27 1.96 -16.69
N GLN A 217 13.51 2.17 -17.15
CA GLN A 217 13.80 3.00 -18.32
C GLN A 217 13.27 2.29 -19.58
N THR A 218 12.21 2.83 -20.17
CA THR A 218 11.54 2.22 -21.33
C THR A 218 10.77 3.30 -22.11
N PRO A 219 10.71 3.21 -23.46
CA PRO A 219 9.83 4.07 -24.27
C PRO A 219 8.35 3.67 -24.14
N ALA A 220 8.04 2.46 -23.63
CA ALA A 220 6.65 2.05 -23.41
C ALA A 220 6.04 2.77 -22.20
N SER A 221 4.80 3.20 -22.34
CA SER A 221 4.04 3.77 -21.23
C SER A 221 3.77 2.71 -20.16
N ARG A 222 3.57 3.15 -18.91
CA ARG A 222 3.15 2.27 -17.80
C ARG A 222 1.90 1.45 -18.17
N ALA A 223 0.93 2.05 -18.84
CA ALA A 223 -0.30 1.40 -19.25
C ALA A 223 -0.04 0.22 -20.20
N GLU A 224 0.87 0.38 -21.15
CA GLU A 224 1.26 -0.67 -22.07
C GLU A 224 2.00 -1.82 -21.37
N VAL A 225 2.90 -1.49 -20.43
CA VAL A 225 3.62 -2.49 -19.63
C VAL A 225 2.63 -3.27 -18.75
N PHE A 226 1.70 -2.59 -18.09
CA PHE A 226 0.70 -3.25 -17.26
C PHE A 226 -0.27 -4.10 -18.07
N ALA A 227 -0.69 -3.65 -19.26
CA ALA A 227 -1.51 -4.45 -20.16
C ALA A 227 -0.79 -5.74 -20.62
N CYS A 228 0.51 -5.65 -20.90
CA CYS A 228 1.33 -6.82 -21.21
C CYS A 228 1.37 -7.82 -20.02
N ALA A 229 1.62 -7.30 -18.83
CA ALA A 229 1.64 -8.11 -17.62
C ALA A 229 0.28 -8.77 -17.32
N ASP A 230 -0.81 -7.99 -17.37
CA ASP A 230 -2.17 -8.51 -17.15
C ASP A 230 -2.51 -9.63 -18.13
N ALA A 231 -2.15 -9.49 -19.44
CA ALA A 231 -2.35 -10.53 -20.44
C ALA A 231 -1.53 -11.80 -20.14
N ALA A 232 -0.27 -11.66 -19.73
CA ALA A 232 0.57 -12.80 -19.37
C ALA A 232 0.04 -13.57 -18.15
N PHE A 233 -0.42 -12.85 -17.12
CA PHE A 233 -0.94 -13.48 -15.89
C PHE A 233 -2.37 -13.99 -16.01
N ALA A 234 -3.17 -13.49 -16.95
CA ALA A 234 -4.49 -14.05 -17.26
C ALA A 234 -4.40 -15.52 -17.69
N GLN A 235 -3.26 -15.92 -18.26
CA GLN A 235 -2.99 -17.30 -18.69
C GLN A 235 -1.72 -17.85 -18.02
N ARG A 236 -1.60 -17.72 -16.70
CA ARG A 236 -0.41 -18.02 -15.88
C ARG A 236 0.28 -19.36 -16.21
N ARG A 237 -0.48 -20.41 -16.59
CA ARG A 237 0.05 -21.73 -16.88
C ARG A 237 0.57 -21.91 -18.32
N LYS A 238 0.31 -20.94 -19.21
CA LYS A 238 0.77 -20.97 -20.60
C LYS A 238 2.16 -20.35 -20.76
N THR A 239 2.83 -20.68 -21.84
CA THR A 239 4.04 -19.97 -22.27
C THR A 239 3.70 -18.53 -22.67
N LEU A 240 4.65 -17.61 -22.56
CA LEU A 240 4.45 -16.21 -22.92
C LEU A 240 4.01 -16.04 -24.37
N ARG A 241 4.55 -16.85 -25.32
CA ARG A 241 4.10 -16.84 -26.71
C ARG A 241 2.59 -17.05 -26.83
N ALA A 242 2.05 -18.02 -26.08
CA ALA A 242 0.61 -18.32 -26.11
C ALA A 242 -0.20 -17.30 -25.31
N ALA A 243 0.28 -16.90 -24.13
CA ALA A 243 -0.42 -15.98 -23.23
C ALA A 243 -0.56 -14.57 -23.84
N LEU A 244 0.47 -14.08 -24.52
CA LEU A 244 0.50 -12.75 -25.13
C LEU A 244 -0.06 -12.71 -26.55
N ALA A 245 -0.51 -13.81 -27.13
CA ALA A 245 -1.00 -13.86 -28.50
C ALA A 245 -2.16 -12.85 -28.75
N GLY A 246 -3.12 -12.80 -27.84
CA GLY A 246 -4.24 -11.85 -27.93
C GLY A 246 -3.80 -10.39 -27.77
N TRP A 247 -2.89 -10.13 -26.82
CA TRP A 247 -2.33 -8.80 -26.59
C TRP A 247 -1.48 -8.30 -27.77
N ALA A 248 -0.71 -9.18 -28.40
CA ALA A 248 0.15 -8.83 -29.55
C ALA A 248 -0.59 -8.91 -30.91
N GLY A 249 -1.85 -9.36 -30.93
CA GLY A 249 -2.64 -9.58 -32.15
C GLY A 249 -2.43 -10.95 -32.81
N SER A 250 -1.30 -11.62 -32.56
CA SER A 250 -1.05 -13.01 -33.01
C SER A 250 0.07 -13.66 -32.17
N ALA A 251 0.17 -15.00 -32.21
CA ALA A 251 1.27 -15.72 -31.57
C ALA A 251 2.63 -15.42 -32.23
N MET A 252 2.63 -15.12 -33.54
CA MET A 252 3.83 -14.74 -34.27
C MET A 252 4.35 -13.37 -33.83
N ASN A 253 3.47 -12.39 -33.68
CA ASN A 253 3.83 -11.05 -33.16
C ASN A 253 4.29 -11.12 -31.71
N ALA A 254 3.63 -11.95 -30.88
CA ALA A 254 4.06 -12.18 -29.50
C ALA A 254 5.49 -12.76 -29.46
N GLU A 255 5.78 -13.76 -30.28
CA GLU A 255 7.12 -14.35 -30.38
C GLU A 255 8.16 -13.34 -30.87
N ALA A 256 7.83 -12.54 -31.86
CA ALA A 256 8.71 -11.49 -32.37
C ALA A 256 9.05 -10.45 -31.28
N ALA A 257 8.05 -9.97 -30.54
CA ALA A 257 8.25 -9.03 -29.44
C ALA A 257 9.09 -9.64 -28.30
N LEU A 258 8.83 -10.89 -27.92
CA LEU A 258 9.59 -11.61 -26.90
C LEU A 258 11.06 -11.77 -27.30
N ARG A 259 11.34 -12.21 -28.52
CA ARG A 259 12.73 -12.36 -29.03
C ARG A 259 13.45 -11.02 -29.08
N ALA A 260 12.78 -9.97 -29.56
CA ALA A 260 13.35 -8.61 -29.62
C ALA A 260 13.66 -8.06 -28.20
N ALA A 261 12.90 -8.48 -27.19
CA ALA A 261 13.15 -8.15 -25.79
C ALA A 261 14.17 -9.08 -25.11
N GLY A 262 14.76 -10.06 -25.83
CA GLY A 262 15.70 -11.03 -25.25
C GLY A 262 15.06 -12.08 -24.36
N VAL A 263 13.74 -12.32 -24.46
CA VAL A 263 12.99 -13.27 -23.64
C VAL A 263 12.67 -14.52 -24.43
N ASP A 264 12.94 -15.72 -23.84
CA ASP A 264 12.53 -16.99 -24.45
C ASP A 264 11.00 -17.09 -24.51
N PRO A 265 10.39 -17.26 -25.70
CA PRO A 265 8.94 -17.38 -25.85
C PRO A 265 8.30 -18.54 -25.11
N ARG A 266 9.07 -19.52 -24.65
CA ARG A 266 8.60 -20.69 -23.86
C ARG A 266 8.53 -20.39 -22.36
N THR A 267 9.15 -19.31 -21.89
CA THR A 267 9.09 -18.85 -20.49
C THR A 267 7.65 -18.55 -20.10
N ARG A 268 7.34 -18.65 -18.80
CA ARG A 268 6.04 -18.24 -18.24
C ARG A 268 6.14 -16.84 -17.64
N GLY A 269 5.02 -16.09 -17.62
CA GLY A 269 4.98 -14.72 -17.12
C GLY A 269 5.44 -14.59 -15.66
N GLU A 270 5.18 -15.59 -14.81
CA GLU A 270 5.59 -15.59 -13.41
C GLU A 270 7.12 -15.60 -13.19
N GLN A 271 7.91 -15.93 -14.21
CA GLN A 271 9.37 -15.97 -14.12
C GLN A 271 10.03 -14.62 -14.43
N LEU A 272 9.26 -13.65 -14.94
CA LEU A 272 9.76 -12.36 -15.39
C LEU A 272 9.55 -11.26 -14.34
N ASP A 273 10.51 -10.36 -14.24
CA ASP A 273 10.40 -9.13 -13.48
C ASP A 273 9.75 -8.00 -14.29
N ILE A 274 9.59 -6.83 -13.67
CA ILE A 274 8.98 -5.64 -14.28
C ILE A 274 9.84 -5.09 -15.44
N HIS A 275 11.17 -5.25 -15.40
CA HIS A 275 12.07 -4.77 -16.47
C HIS A 275 11.88 -5.59 -17.74
N ALA A 276 11.75 -6.91 -17.62
CA ALA A 276 11.47 -7.79 -18.76
C ALA A 276 10.11 -7.45 -19.40
N PHE A 277 9.06 -7.21 -18.62
CA PHE A 277 7.75 -6.78 -19.13
C PHE A 277 7.84 -5.41 -19.83
N ALA A 278 8.62 -4.47 -19.28
CA ALA A 278 8.87 -3.17 -19.92
C ALA A 278 9.56 -3.32 -21.28
N ALA A 279 10.57 -4.20 -21.39
CA ALA A 279 11.26 -4.49 -22.64
C ALA A 279 10.32 -5.13 -23.68
N ILE A 280 9.46 -6.08 -23.28
CA ILE A 280 8.48 -6.71 -24.18
C ILE A 280 7.48 -5.68 -24.71
N ALA A 281 6.96 -4.81 -23.84
CA ALA A 281 6.03 -3.74 -24.26
C ALA A 281 6.66 -2.77 -25.23
N ALA A 282 7.91 -2.35 -24.99
CA ALA A 282 8.68 -1.49 -25.88
C ALA A 282 8.94 -2.13 -27.26
N ALA A 283 9.30 -3.41 -27.26
CA ALA A 283 9.54 -4.15 -28.51
C ALA A 283 8.28 -4.24 -29.38
N ARG A 284 7.11 -4.47 -28.74
CA ARG A 284 5.82 -4.46 -29.47
C ARG A 284 5.51 -3.08 -30.05
N ALA A 285 5.65 -2.02 -29.26
CA ALA A 285 5.36 -0.65 -29.72
C ALA A 285 6.24 -0.28 -30.95
N ALA A 286 7.52 -0.63 -30.94
CA ALA A 286 8.42 -0.40 -32.06
C ALA A 286 8.05 -1.20 -33.33
N ALA A 287 7.42 -2.36 -33.20
CA ALA A 287 6.96 -3.17 -34.32
C ALA A 287 5.66 -2.63 -34.97
N VAL A 288 4.80 -1.98 -34.21
CA VAL A 288 3.54 -1.37 -34.70
C VAL A 288 3.80 -0.03 -35.40
N SER A 289 4.89 0.66 -35.04
CA SER A 289 5.26 1.95 -35.62
C SER A 289 6.04 1.85 -36.96
N ARG A 290 6.33 0.63 -37.42
CA ARG A 290 6.94 0.30 -38.73
C ARG A 290 5.91 -0.16 -39.72
#